data_e4fac6be64dbfcf968ea3e09091aa51b
#
_entry.id   e4fac6be64dbfcf968ea3e09091aa51b
#
_cell.length_a   1.000
_cell.length_b   1.000
_cell.length_c   1.000
_cell.angle_alpha   90.00
_cell.angle_beta   90.00
_cell.angle_gamma   90.00
#
_symmetry.space_group_name_H-M   'P 1'
#
loop_
_entity.id
_entity.type
_entity.pdbx_description
1 polymer ?
#
loop_
_entity_poly.entity_id
_entity_poly.type
_entity_poly.pdbx_seq_one_letter_code
_entity_poly.pdbx_strand_id
1 'polypeptide(L)'
;MTPSSFGHLTPETLALFADRYELTMLQGYLAREHTPEAAFSLYFRDLPRNRGYVVAAGLEQVLAALDSLTFGERALTYLAEEGFDDDFLDSLADFSFSGDVRAVPEGTVAFPNEPLVEVRAPLPEAQLLETLFLNQVGFQSLVATKAARMRDVVEREGDGQTLVDFGSRRAHGTDAGLKAARAAYVGGFDGTSLLAAGEAFGVPTYGTMAHSWVQSFPTERESFRAFVDTYGDESTLLIDTYDTVAGAELAGEVAREAGVDLRGVRLDSGDLATLSKEVHERLPDADVFVSSGMDEYTIREFLRSDGVADGFGPGTALTTSRDAPSLDPVYKLVAVEREGEGGLQPSMKLSSGKVTYPGEKRVGRVEADGAYVHDVLGKRDEAGPGRDLLEPVVRAGERVSASPTLDEIRETTRRNVRSLPPAVRDIEEPGTYEVRVSDGLAAETERLRTRLERREE
;
A
#
# COMPACT_ATOMS: atom_id res chain seq x y z
N MET A 1 -32.17 1.13 13.26
CA MET A 1 -31.34 -0.07 13.04
C MET A 1 -30.24 -0.14 14.09
N THR A 2 -29.85 -1.32 14.56
CA THR A 2 -28.76 -1.42 15.55
C THR A 2 -27.43 -1.17 14.83
N PRO A 3 -26.59 -0.22 15.28
CA PRO A 3 -25.28 -0.02 14.69
C PRO A 3 -24.45 -1.30 14.69
N SER A 4 -23.62 -1.52 13.67
CA SER A 4 -22.67 -2.62 13.65
C SER A 4 -21.69 -2.47 14.81
N SER A 5 -21.65 -3.45 15.71
CA SER A 5 -20.73 -3.43 16.87
C SER A 5 -19.25 -3.45 16.48
N PHE A 6 -18.92 -3.88 15.25
CA PHE A 6 -17.56 -3.90 14.72
C PHE A 6 -17.17 -2.64 13.92
N GLY A 7 -18.14 -1.79 13.51
CA GLY A 7 -17.89 -0.62 12.69
C GLY A 7 -17.35 -0.93 11.29
N HIS A 8 -17.63 -2.12 10.76
CA HIS A 8 -17.20 -2.49 9.41
C HIS A 8 -18.06 -1.78 8.36
N LEU A 9 -17.41 -1.29 7.29
CA LEU A 9 -18.10 -0.86 6.09
C LEU A 9 -18.73 -2.07 5.39
N THR A 10 -19.90 -1.85 4.83
CA THR A 10 -20.60 -2.79 3.96
C THR A 10 -20.86 -2.10 2.62
N PRO A 11 -21.21 -2.82 1.54
CA PRO A 11 -21.61 -2.16 0.29
C PRO A 11 -22.71 -1.09 0.50
N GLU A 12 -23.64 -1.32 1.43
CA GLU A 12 -24.73 -0.39 1.77
C GLU A 12 -24.27 0.89 2.51
N THR A 13 -23.06 0.89 3.09
CA THR A 13 -22.52 2.00 3.88
C THR A 13 -21.21 2.54 3.34
N LEU A 14 -20.72 2.00 2.22
CA LEU A 14 -19.45 2.41 1.63
C LEU A 14 -19.46 3.90 1.25
N ALA A 15 -20.56 4.40 0.71
CA ALA A 15 -20.71 5.81 0.33
C ALA A 15 -20.65 6.78 1.52
N LEU A 16 -20.82 6.29 2.75
CA LEU A 16 -20.63 7.07 3.97
C LEU A 16 -19.16 7.15 4.41
N PHE A 17 -18.23 6.46 3.72
CA PHE A 17 -16.80 6.62 3.94
C PHE A 17 -16.30 7.89 3.22
N ALA A 18 -16.90 9.02 3.58
CA ALA A 18 -16.62 10.35 3.10
C ALA A 18 -16.58 11.31 4.29
N ASP A 19 -15.71 12.32 4.24
CA ASP A 19 -15.74 13.37 5.23
C ASP A 19 -17.02 14.21 5.08
N ARG A 20 -17.63 14.65 6.20
CA ARG A 20 -18.88 15.39 6.18
C ARG A 20 -18.85 16.61 5.25
N TYR A 21 -17.70 17.29 5.13
CA TYR A 21 -17.58 18.46 4.25
C TYR A 21 -17.80 18.12 2.77
N GLU A 22 -17.43 16.92 2.33
CA GLU A 22 -17.63 16.45 0.96
C GLU A 22 -19.13 16.47 0.63
N LEU A 23 -19.95 15.79 1.46
CA LEU A 23 -21.40 15.78 1.30
C LEU A 23 -22.04 17.17 1.46
N THR A 24 -21.52 18.00 2.39
CA THR A 24 -21.98 19.39 2.55
C THR A 24 -21.72 20.20 1.28
N MET A 25 -20.55 20.04 0.66
CA MET A 25 -20.23 20.70 -0.61
C MET A 25 -21.10 20.16 -1.75
N LEU A 26 -21.31 18.84 -1.82
CA LEU A 26 -22.17 18.22 -2.82
C LEU A 26 -23.59 18.79 -2.78
N GLN A 27 -24.22 18.86 -1.59
CA GLN A 27 -25.53 19.49 -1.42
C GLN A 27 -25.51 20.94 -1.93
N GLY A 28 -24.46 21.69 -1.60
CA GLY A 28 -24.30 23.08 -2.06
C GLY A 28 -24.15 23.20 -3.58
N TYR A 29 -23.40 22.29 -4.21
CA TYR A 29 -23.25 22.26 -5.67
C TYR A 29 -24.57 21.95 -6.36
N LEU A 30 -25.27 20.90 -5.93
CA LEU A 30 -26.54 20.48 -6.52
C LEU A 30 -27.64 21.54 -6.35
N ALA A 31 -27.76 22.16 -5.15
CA ALA A 31 -28.70 23.24 -4.89
C ALA A 31 -28.48 24.49 -5.77
N ARG A 32 -27.30 24.63 -6.39
CA ARG A 32 -26.93 25.72 -7.30
C ARG A 32 -26.83 25.30 -8.76
N GLU A 33 -27.17 24.05 -9.08
CA GLU A 33 -26.96 23.47 -10.40
C GLU A 33 -25.50 23.65 -10.88
N HIS A 34 -24.54 23.67 -9.91
CA HIS A 34 -23.13 23.90 -10.18
C HIS A 34 -22.38 22.56 -10.31
N THR A 35 -22.53 21.95 -11.47
CA THR A 35 -21.97 20.63 -11.78
C THR A 35 -21.02 20.64 -12.99
N PRO A 36 -20.07 21.61 -13.08
CA PRO A 36 -19.14 21.65 -14.18
C PRO A 36 -18.27 20.41 -14.20
N GLU A 37 -17.72 20.07 -15.35
CA GLU A 37 -16.71 19.03 -15.43
C GLU A 37 -15.43 19.50 -14.72
N ALA A 38 -14.80 18.61 -13.96
CA ALA A 38 -13.63 18.90 -13.15
C ALA A 38 -12.59 17.78 -13.24
N ALA A 39 -11.32 18.14 -13.06
CA ALA A 39 -10.24 17.17 -12.93
C ALA A 39 -9.53 17.34 -11.59
N PHE A 40 -9.30 16.21 -10.93
CA PHE A 40 -8.56 16.11 -9.68
C PHE A 40 -7.35 15.20 -9.86
N SER A 41 -6.28 15.50 -9.12
CA SER A 41 -5.09 14.65 -9.05
C SER A 41 -4.80 14.23 -7.62
N LEU A 42 -4.57 12.93 -7.41
CA LEU A 42 -4.05 12.37 -6.19
C LEU A 42 -2.53 12.19 -6.33
N TYR A 43 -1.76 12.77 -5.42
CA TYR A 43 -0.30 12.72 -5.39
C TYR A 43 0.21 12.96 -3.96
N PHE A 44 1.51 12.76 -3.72
CA PHE A 44 2.18 13.16 -2.49
C PHE A 44 3.24 14.22 -2.80
N ARG A 45 3.57 15.09 -1.81
CA ARG A 45 4.50 16.21 -2.01
C ARG A 45 5.93 15.89 -1.63
N ASP A 46 6.07 15.10 -0.60
CA ASP A 46 7.35 14.78 0.01
C ASP A 46 7.45 13.27 0.19
N LEU A 47 8.65 12.75 0.06
CA LEU A 47 8.91 11.35 0.41
C LEU A 47 8.89 11.20 1.93
N PRO A 48 8.29 10.13 2.46
CA PRO A 48 8.39 9.81 3.88
C PRO A 48 9.86 9.61 4.29
N ARG A 49 10.13 9.75 5.57
CA ARG A 49 11.48 9.62 6.12
C ARG A 49 12.22 8.38 5.60
N ASN A 50 13.48 8.55 5.18
CA ASN A 50 14.33 7.49 4.67
C ASN A 50 13.73 6.69 3.49
N ARG A 51 12.89 7.32 2.67
CA ARG A 51 12.36 6.75 1.44
C ARG A 51 12.93 7.48 0.23
N GLY A 52 13.47 6.76 -0.73
CA GLY A 52 13.89 7.32 -2.02
C GLY A 52 12.81 7.22 -3.09
N TYR A 53 11.74 6.46 -2.81
CA TYR A 53 10.61 6.21 -3.70
C TYR A 53 9.38 5.76 -2.90
N VAL A 54 8.22 5.74 -3.58
CA VAL A 54 6.98 5.12 -3.09
C VAL A 54 6.51 4.08 -4.09
N VAL A 55 6.07 2.93 -3.64
CA VAL A 55 5.40 1.91 -4.47
C VAL A 55 3.91 2.20 -4.48
N ALA A 56 3.33 2.45 -5.65
CA ALA A 56 1.89 2.67 -5.80
C ALA A 56 1.11 1.38 -5.50
N ALA A 57 0.15 1.45 -4.60
CA ALA A 57 -0.74 0.34 -4.23
C ALA A 57 -2.10 0.86 -3.77
N GLY A 58 -3.13 -0.01 -3.77
CA GLY A 58 -4.49 0.32 -3.35
C GLY A 58 -5.44 0.70 -4.48
N LEU A 59 -4.98 0.73 -5.71
CA LEU A 59 -5.81 1.05 -6.88
C LEU A 59 -6.94 0.03 -7.07
N GLU A 60 -6.67 -1.27 -6.93
CA GLU A 60 -7.70 -2.30 -7.10
C GLU A 60 -8.86 -2.16 -6.09
N GLN A 61 -8.57 -1.73 -4.85
CA GLN A 61 -9.60 -1.44 -3.85
C GLN A 61 -10.41 -0.19 -4.19
N VAL A 62 -9.76 0.83 -4.78
CA VAL A 62 -10.45 2.02 -5.29
C VAL A 62 -11.40 1.65 -6.43
N LEU A 63 -10.93 0.86 -7.41
CA LEU A 63 -11.75 0.44 -8.54
C LEU A 63 -12.94 -0.43 -8.10
N ALA A 64 -12.71 -1.39 -7.21
CA ALA A 64 -13.76 -2.22 -6.63
C ALA A 64 -14.80 -1.40 -5.83
N ALA A 65 -14.34 -0.33 -5.17
CA ALA A 65 -15.22 0.59 -4.47
C ALA A 65 -16.06 1.42 -5.45
N LEU A 66 -15.48 1.94 -6.55
CA LEU A 66 -16.21 2.68 -7.58
C LEU A 66 -17.29 1.82 -8.24
N ASP A 67 -17.00 0.55 -8.54
CA ASP A 67 -17.95 -0.39 -9.13
C ASP A 67 -19.21 -0.61 -8.25
N SER A 68 -19.10 -0.36 -6.93
CA SER A 68 -20.16 -0.58 -5.93
C SER A 68 -20.61 0.69 -5.21
N LEU A 69 -20.12 1.86 -5.58
CA LEU A 69 -20.39 3.12 -4.90
C LEU A 69 -21.82 3.60 -5.18
N THR A 70 -22.72 3.34 -4.24
CA THR A 70 -24.13 3.75 -4.29
C THR A 70 -24.62 4.17 -2.91
N PHE A 71 -25.61 5.06 -2.84
CA PHE A 71 -26.28 5.41 -1.60
C PHE A 71 -27.53 4.56 -1.40
N GLY A 72 -27.37 3.42 -0.71
CA GLY A 72 -28.50 2.56 -0.36
C GLY A 72 -29.42 3.17 0.71
N GLU A 73 -30.61 2.55 0.92
CA GLU A 73 -31.63 3.02 1.87
C GLU A 73 -31.07 3.35 3.27
N ARG A 74 -30.13 2.53 3.75
CA ARG A 74 -29.51 2.75 5.07
C ARG A 74 -28.66 4.03 5.11
N ALA A 75 -27.89 4.31 4.06
CA ALA A 75 -27.08 5.51 3.97
C ALA A 75 -27.96 6.75 3.87
N LEU A 76 -28.99 6.74 3.03
CA LEU A 76 -29.93 7.85 2.86
C LEU A 76 -30.70 8.13 4.15
N THR A 77 -31.21 7.09 4.85
CA THR A 77 -31.86 7.24 6.14
C THR A 77 -30.95 7.94 7.17
N TYR A 78 -29.68 7.50 7.26
CA TYR A 78 -28.72 8.11 8.17
C TYR A 78 -28.44 9.58 7.80
N LEU A 79 -28.28 9.89 6.52
CA LEU A 79 -28.04 11.28 6.07
C LEU A 79 -29.25 12.18 6.34
N ALA A 80 -30.49 11.67 6.23
CA ALA A 80 -31.70 12.38 6.62
C ALA A 80 -31.70 12.72 8.14
N GLU A 81 -31.31 11.75 8.98
CA GLU A 81 -31.17 11.97 10.43
C GLU A 81 -30.08 13.01 10.76
N GLU A 82 -29.02 13.08 9.92
CA GLU A 82 -27.95 14.08 10.03
C GLU A 82 -28.34 15.48 9.50
N GLY A 83 -29.55 15.63 8.93
CA GLY A 83 -30.13 16.89 8.51
C GLY A 83 -29.78 17.35 7.10
N PHE A 84 -29.47 16.43 6.22
CA PHE A 84 -29.37 16.72 4.78
C PHE A 84 -30.77 16.85 4.15
N ASP A 85 -30.90 17.71 3.13
CA ASP A 85 -32.19 18.08 2.52
C ASP A 85 -32.77 16.92 1.67
N ASP A 86 -34.11 16.80 1.64
CA ASP A 86 -34.79 15.72 0.90
C ASP A 86 -34.43 15.72 -0.59
N ASP A 87 -34.41 16.87 -1.27
CA ASP A 87 -34.03 16.99 -2.68
C ASP A 87 -32.60 16.52 -2.94
N PHE A 88 -31.69 16.72 -1.98
CA PHE A 88 -30.33 16.20 -2.06
C PHE A 88 -30.29 14.68 -1.89
N LEU A 89 -31.04 14.14 -0.92
CA LEU A 89 -31.14 12.69 -0.71
C LEU A 89 -31.73 11.96 -1.90
N ASP A 90 -32.75 12.55 -2.54
CA ASP A 90 -33.34 12.02 -3.78
C ASP A 90 -32.30 11.97 -4.91
N SER A 91 -31.45 13.00 -5.03
CA SER A 91 -30.35 13.01 -6.01
C SER A 91 -29.27 12.00 -5.72
N LEU A 92 -28.97 11.70 -4.44
CA LEU A 92 -28.03 10.66 -4.06
C LEU A 92 -28.55 9.23 -4.30
N ALA A 93 -29.88 9.03 -4.26
CA ALA A 93 -30.49 7.72 -4.51
C ALA A 93 -30.18 7.19 -5.93
N ASP A 94 -30.04 8.10 -6.89
CA ASP A 94 -29.71 7.78 -8.30
C ASP A 94 -28.19 7.93 -8.59
N PHE A 95 -27.38 8.12 -7.56
CA PHE A 95 -25.94 8.36 -7.73
C PHE A 95 -25.24 7.16 -8.36
N SER A 96 -24.48 7.43 -9.41
CA SER A 96 -23.49 6.52 -9.97
C SER A 96 -22.30 7.35 -10.48
N PHE A 97 -21.08 6.84 -10.32
CA PHE A 97 -19.91 7.50 -10.87
C PHE A 97 -19.94 7.40 -12.41
N SER A 98 -19.85 8.55 -13.09
CA SER A 98 -19.94 8.63 -14.56
C SER A 98 -18.65 9.08 -15.24
N GLY A 99 -17.61 9.35 -14.45
CA GLY A 99 -16.36 9.96 -14.93
C GLY A 99 -15.34 8.99 -15.48
N ASP A 100 -14.18 9.56 -15.78
CA ASP A 100 -12.97 8.87 -16.23
C ASP A 100 -11.93 8.83 -15.10
N VAL A 101 -11.18 7.74 -14.99
CA VAL A 101 -10.04 7.61 -14.09
C VAL A 101 -8.82 7.15 -14.87
N ARG A 102 -7.70 7.84 -14.66
CA ARG A 102 -6.37 7.40 -15.08
C ARG A 102 -5.52 7.17 -13.84
N ALA A 103 -4.72 6.12 -13.85
CA ALA A 103 -3.88 5.80 -12.70
C ALA A 103 -2.57 5.16 -13.14
N VAL A 104 -1.56 5.25 -12.29
CA VAL A 104 -0.36 4.44 -12.44
C VAL A 104 -0.70 2.99 -12.01
N PRO A 105 -0.27 1.97 -12.75
CA PRO A 105 -0.46 0.57 -12.35
C PRO A 105 0.14 0.29 -10.97
N GLU A 106 -0.52 -0.56 -10.17
CA GLU A 106 0.05 -1.00 -8.90
C GLU A 106 1.43 -1.64 -9.09
N GLY A 107 2.30 -1.46 -8.12
CA GLY A 107 3.70 -1.88 -8.21
C GLY A 107 4.62 -0.89 -8.93
N THR A 108 4.07 0.17 -9.50
CA THR A 108 4.88 1.25 -10.10
C THR A 108 5.54 2.06 -8.98
N VAL A 109 6.83 2.36 -9.12
CA VAL A 109 7.51 3.34 -8.25
C VAL A 109 7.16 4.75 -8.68
N ALA A 110 6.91 5.64 -7.72
CA ALA A 110 6.50 7.02 -7.94
C ALA A 110 7.28 7.99 -7.04
N PHE A 111 7.28 9.26 -7.43
CA PHE A 111 8.05 10.32 -6.80
C PHE A 111 7.18 11.54 -6.48
N PRO A 112 7.67 12.50 -5.67
CA PRO A 112 6.91 13.67 -5.28
C PRO A 112 6.31 14.44 -6.45
N ASN A 113 5.05 14.88 -6.29
CA ASN A 113 4.25 15.64 -7.25
C ASN A 113 3.80 14.89 -8.52
N GLU A 114 4.15 13.63 -8.67
CA GLU A 114 3.60 12.78 -9.72
C GLU A 114 2.20 12.31 -9.36
N PRO A 115 1.20 12.46 -10.24
CA PRO A 115 -0.12 11.89 -10.00
C PRO A 115 -0.05 10.37 -9.93
N LEU A 116 -0.57 9.80 -8.84
CA LEU A 116 -0.86 8.37 -8.74
C LEU A 116 -2.20 8.04 -9.39
N VAL A 117 -3.18 8.95 -9.24
CA VAL A 117 -4.51 8.85 -9.82
C VAL A 117 -4.95 10.22 -10.31
N GLU A 118 -5.59 10.28 -11.46
CA GLU A 118 -6.33 11.44 -11.97
C GLU A 118 -7.78 11.06 -12.24
N VAL A 119 -8.69 11.85 -11.73
CA VAL A 119 -10.14 11.70 -11.92
C VAL A 119 -10.65 12.88 -12.73
N ARG A 120 -11.46 12.60 -13.75
CA ARG A 120 -12.19 13.59 -14.52
C ARG A 120 -13.68 13.23 -14.52
N ALA A 121 -14.52 14.06 -13.92
CA ALA A 121 -15.94 13.80 -13.74
C ALA A 121 -16.69 15.12 -13.48
N PRO A 122 -18.04 15.12 -13.45
CA PRO A 122 -18.81 16.21 -12.83
C PRO A 122 -18.25 16.52 -11.43
N LEU A 123 -18.11 17.81 -11.11
CA LEU A 123 -17.46 18.26 -9.88
C LEU A 123 -17.97 17.58 -8.59
N PRO A 124 -19.28 17.38 -8.40
CA PRO A 124 -19.80 16.67 -7.21
C PRO A 124 -19.28 15.23 -7.14
N GLU A 125 -19.29 14.49 -8.27
CA GLU A 125 -18.85 13.09 -8.31
C GLU A 125 -17.34 12.98 -8.01
N ALA A 126 -16.52 13.83 -8.66
CA ALA A 126 -15.08 13.83 -8.42
C ALA A 126 -14.73 14.21 -6.96
N GLN A 127 -15.44 15.15 -6.35
CA GLN A 127 -15.19 15.58 -4.97
C GLN A 127 -15.51 14.50 -3.93
N LEU A 128 -16.55 13.71 -4.14
CA LEU A 128 -16.96 12.63 -3.23
C LEU A 128 -15.89 11.55 -3.05
N LEU A 129 -14.95 11.42 -3.96
CA LEU A 129 -13.94 10.36 -3.94
C LEU A 129 -12.72 10.67 -3.07
N GLU A 130 -12.58 11.89 -2.54
CA GLU A 130 -11.36 12.37 -1.88
C GLU A 130 -10.95 11.47 -0.73
N THR A 131 -11.80 11.31 0.28
CA THR A 131 -11.47 10.54 1.49
C THR A 131 -11.20 9.07 1.17
N LEU A 132 -12.02 8.45 0.32
CA LEU A 132 -11.86 7.04 -0.06
C LEU A 132 -10.53 6.80 -0.77
N PHE A 133 -10.21 7.62 -1.77
CA PHE A 133 -8.98 7.47 -2.57
C PHE A 133 -7.73 7.71 -1.74
N LEU A 134 -7.71 8.78 -0.95
CA LEU A 134 -6.59 9.10 -0.07
C LEU A 134 -6.31 7.98 0.93
N ASN A 135 -7.37 7.42 1.54
CA ASN A 135 -7.24 6.35 2.52
C ASN A 135 -6.69 5.05 1.89
N GLN A 136 -7.27 4.60 0.77
CA GLN A 136 -6.90 3.33 0.15
C GLN A 136 -5.50 3.38 -0.47
N VAL A 137 -5.22 4.42 -1.25
CA VAL A 137 -3.92 4.56 -1.95
C VAL A 137 -2.82 4.94 -0.96
N GLY A 138 -3.07 5.86 -0.04
CA GLY A 138 -2.06 6.33 0.91
C GLY A 138 -1.53 5.23 1.81
N PHE A 139 -2.42 4.49 2.47
CA PHE A 139 -2.04 3.43 3.41
C PHE A 139 -1.34 2.25 2.71
N GLN A 140 -1.93 1.73 1.64
CA GLN A 140 -1.38 0.57 0.96
C GLN A 140 -0.05 0.89 0.28
N SER A 141 0.11 2.07 -0.33
CA SER A 141 1.38 2.49 -0.91
C SER A 141 2.48 2.61 0.15
N LEU A 142 2.15 3.10 1.34
CA LEU A 142 3.09 3.21 2.45
C LEU A 142 3.61 1.84 2.91
N VAL A 143 2.70 0.87 3.11
CA VAL A 143 3.06 -0.49 3.54
C VAL A 143 3.79 -1.25 2.42
N ALA A 144 3.33 -1.14 1.16
CA ALA A 144 4.01 -1.75 0.01
C ALA A 144 5.44 -1.21 -0.15
N THR A 145 5.65 0.08 0.07
CA THR A 145 6.98 0.69 0.06
C THR A 145 7.87 0.11 1.17
N LYS A 146 7.34 -0.02 2.38
CA LYS A 146 8.07 -0.63 3.51
C LYS A 146 8.47 -2.08 3.21
N ALA A 147 7.53 -2.85 2.64
CA ALA A 147 7.78 -4.23 2.22
C ALA A 147 8.83 -4.33 1.10
N ALA A 148 8.74 -3.47 0.09
CA ALA A 148 9.68 -3.44 -1.03
C ALA A 148 11.12 -3.14 -0.58
N ARG A 149 11.30 -2.29 0.43
CA ARG A 149 12.61 -2.01 1.04
C ARG A 149 13.18 -3.23 1.75
N MET A 150 12.36 -3.98 2.50
CA MET A 150 12.79 -5.23 3.14
C MET A 150 13.16 -6.28 2.09
N ARG A 151 12.35 -6.42 1.02
CA ARG A 151 12.65 -7.32 -0.10
C ARG A 151 13.96 -6.95 -0.82
N ASP A 152 14.19 -5.67 -1.08
CA ASP A 152 15.42 -5.19 -1.71
C ASP A 152 16.67 -5.50 -0.86
N VAL A 153 16.56 -5.43 0.47
CA VAL A 153 17.65 -5.81 1.38
C VAL A 153 17.98 -7.29 1.28
N VAL A 154 17.00 -8.19 1.37
CA VAL A 154 17.27 -9.64 1.29
C VAL A 154 17.75 -10.09 -0.10
N GLU A 155 17.39 -9.36 -1.16
CA GLU A 155 17.88 -9.63 -2.51
C GLU A 155 19.29 -9.11 -2.77
N ARG A 156 19.71 -8.06 -2.08
CA ARG A 156 21.03 -7.43 -2.31
C ARG A 156 22.10 -7.88 -1.34
N GLU A 157 21.73 -8.18 -0.11
CA GLU A 157 22.67 -8.48 0.98
C GLU A 157 22.52 -9.92 1.52
N GLY A 158 21.47 -10.65 1.09
CA GLY A 158 21.21 -12.04 1.41
C GLY A 158 21.08 -12.91 0.17
N ASP A 159 20.47 -14.08 0.33
CA ASP A 159 20.22 -15.08 -0.71
C ASP A 159 18.75 -15.08 -1.19
N GLY A 160 18.01 -13.99 -0.92
CA GLY A 160 16.60 -13.85 -1.28
C GLY A 160 15.66 -14.60 -0.33
N GLN A 161 15.95 -14.55 0.95
CA GLN A 161 15.17 -15.21 2.03
C GLN A 161 13.68 -14.95 1.91
N THR A 162 12.88 -15.91 2.37
CA THR A 162 11.43 -15.80 2.44
C THR A 162 11.01 -14.68 3.40
N LEU A 163 10.07 -13.83 2.98
CA LEU A 163 9.50 -12.77 3.82
C LEU A 163 8.01 -13.03 4.06
N VAL A 164 7.60 -13.18 5.32
CA VAL A 164 6.21 -13.43 5.70
C VAL A 164 5.70 -12.33 6.63
N ASP A 165 4.54 -11.76 6.32
CA ASP A 165 3.87 -10.80 7.17
C ASP A 165 3.31 -11.46 8.44
N PHE A 166 3.84 -11.07 9.61
CA PHE A 166 3.36 -11.45 10.94
C PHE A 166 2.73 -10.28 11.70
N GLY A 167 2.33 -9.22 10.97
CA GLY A 167 1.93 -7.94 11.56
C GLY A 167 0.45 -7.79 11.85
N SER A 168 -0.45 -8.64 11.35
CA SER A 168 -1.89 -8.42 11.39
C SER A 168 -2.45 -8.12 12.80
N ARG A 169 -1.97 -8.80 13.84
CA ARG A 169 -2.35 -8.57 15.26
C ARG A 169 -1.85 -7.23 15.82
N ARG A 170 -1.04 -6.49 15.08
CA ARG A 170 -0.47 -5.18 15.43
C ARG A 170 -0.99 -4.05 14.55
N ALA A 171 -1.79 -4.38 13.54
CA ALA A 171 -2.43 -3.41 12.67
C ALA A 171 -3.43 -2.52 13.43
N HIS A 172 -3.73 -1.36 12.87
CA HIS A 172 -4.64 -0.37 13.46
C HIS A 172 -6.12 -0.67 13.16
N GLY A 173 -6.50 -1.91 13.23
CA GLY A 173 -7.84 -2.42 12.97
C GLY A 173 -7.82 -3.61 12.01
N THR A 174 -8.94 -4.32 11.91
CA THR A 174 -9.06 -5.54 11.10
C THR A 174 -8.93 -5.25 9.61
N ASP A 175 -9.52 -4.16 9.13
CA ASP A 175 -9.40 -3.69 7.74
C ASP A 175 -7.96 -3.31 7.40
N ALA A 176 -7.29 -2.58 8.29
CA ALA A 176 -5.86 -2.27 8.13
C ALA A 176 -4.99 -3.53 8.10
N GLY A 177 -5.31 -4.55 8.90
CA GLY A 177 -4.60 -5.83 8.88
C GLY A 177 -4.73 -6.57 7.56
N LEU A 178 -5.93 -6.62 6.99
CA LEU A 178 -6.20 -7.20 5.68
C LEU A 178 -5.42 -6.49 4.57
N LYS A 179 -5.53 -5.18 4.51
CA LYS A 179 -4.89 -4.35 3.47
C LYS A 179 -3.38 -4.28 3.62
N ALA A 180 -2.87 -4.33 4.85
CA ALA A 180 -1.43 -4.43 5.10
C ALA A 180 -0.85 -5.75 4.56
N ALA A 181 -1.53 -6.87 4.76
CA ALA A 181 -1.09 -8.17 4.23
C ALA A 181 -1.06 -8.16 2.70
N ARG A 182 -2.10 -7.60 2.05
CA ARG A 182 -2.12 -7.42 0.60
C ARG A 182 -0.98 -6.52 0.12
N ALA A 183 -0.82 -5.35 0.75
CA ALA A 183 0.21 -4.38 0.38
C ALA A 183 1.63 -4.92 0.60
N ALA A 184 1.85 -5.73 1.64
CA ALA A 184 3.10 -6.43 1.86
C ALA A 184 3.43 -7.40 0.72
N TYR A 185 2.43 -8.16 0.24
CA TYR A 185 2.58 -9.05 -0.89
C TYR A 185 2.90 -8.29 -2.19
N VAL A 186 2.17 -7.19 -2.47
CA VAL A 186 2.49 -6.25 -3.55
C VAL A 186 3.93 -5.75 -3.46
N GLY A 187 4.41 -5.43 -2.26
CA GLY A 187 5.77 -4.99 -1.97
C GLY A 187 6.84 -6.10 -2.06
N GLY A 188 6.45 -7.35 -2.37
CA GLY A 188 7.40 -8.44 -2.61
C GLY A 188 7.50 -9.50 -1.51
N PHE A 189 6.64 -9.47 -0.48
CA PHE A 189 6.56 -10.53 0.50
C PHE A 189 6.04 -11.83 -0.14
N ASP A 190 6.36 -12.97 0.46
CA ASP A 190 5.99 -14.29 -0.04
C ASP A 190 4.66 -14.77 0.53
N GLY A 191 4.14 -14.10 1.58
CA GLY A 191 2.85 -14.41 2.17
C GLY A 191 2.60 -13.71 3.49
N THR A 192 1.55 -14.16 4.17
CA THR A 192 1.07 -13.61 5.44
C THR A 192 0.67 -14.70 6.41
N SER A 193 0.60 -14.39 7.70
CA SER A 193 -0.01 -15.28 8.71
C SER A 193 -1.53 -15.08 8.85
N LEU A 194 -2.12 -14.13 8.11
CA LEU A 194 -3.53 -13.79 8.21
C LEU A 194 -4.39 -14.59 7.23
N LEU A 195 -5.10 -15.60 7.72
CA LEU A 195 -5.99 -16.45 6.90
C LEU A 195 -7.03 -15.64 6.11
N ALA A 196 -7.58 -14.59 6.72
CA ALA A 196 -8.56 -13.74 6.04
C ALA A 196 -7.99 -13.00 4.81
N ALA A 197 -6.68 -12.69 4.78
CA ALA A 197 -6.04 -12.13 3.61
C ALA A 197 -5.77 -13.18 2.53
N GLY A 198 -5.51 -14.42 2.94
CA GLY A 198 -5.45 -15.55 2.03
C GLY A 198 -6.77 -15.79 1.32
N GLU A 199 -7.86 -15.79 2.06
CA GLU A 199 -9.21 -15.96 1.51
C GLU A 199 -9.64 -14.78 0.60
N ALA A 200 -9.44 -13.54 1.07
CA ALA A 200 -9.91 -12.35 0.37
C ALA A 200 -9.08 -12.01 -0.88
N PHE A 201 -7.77 -12.26 -0.89
CA PHE A 201 -6.85 -11.81 -1.93
C PHE A 201 -6.00 -12.91 -2.58
N GLY A 202 -6.11 -14.15 -2.10
CA GLY A 202 -5.29 -15.24 -2.61
C GLY A 202 -3.81 -15.20 -2.17
N VAL A 203 -3.47 -14.39 -1.15
CA VAL A 203 -2.10 -14.32 -0.61
C VAL A 203 -1.75 -15.63 0.07
N PRO A 204 -0.59 -16.27 -0.24
CA PRO A 204 -0.16 -17.48 0.44
C PRO A 204 -0.11 -17.31 1.96
N THR A 205 -0.58 -18.32 2.70
CA THR A 205 -0.63 -18.25 4.15
C THR A 205 0.40 -19.18 4.81
N TYR A 206 1.07 -18.65 5.84
CA TYR A 206 2.09 -19.34 6.61
C TYR A 206 1.73 -19.32 8.09
N GLY A 207 2.05 -20.37 8.79
CA GLY A 207 1.82 -20.45 10.22
C GLY A 207 2.73 -21.46 10.91
N THR A 208 3.01 -21.19 12.18
CA THR A 208 3.75 -22.10 13.06
C THR A 208 2.97 -22.19 14.39
N MET A 209 3.64 -22.39 15.50
CA MET A 209 3.06 -22.33 16.83
C MET A 209 3.40 -21.04 17.57
N ALA A 210 2.81 -20.81 18.72
CA ALA A 210 3.18 -19.76 19.66
C ALA A 210 3.79 -20.35 20.94
N HIS A 211 4.49 -19.54 21.75
CA HIS A 211 5.02 -19.96 23.04
C HIS A 211 3.95 -20.56 23.96
N SER A 212 2.70 -20.10 23.90
CA SER A 212 1.58 -20.65 24.66
C SER A 212 1.29 -22.13 24.35
N TRP A 213 1.58 -22.60 23.12
CA TRP A 213 1.52 -24.02 22.80
C TRP A 213 2.53 -24.79 23.64
N VAL A 214 3.80 -24.37 23.61
CA VAL A 214 4.87 -25.03 24.38
C VAL A 214 4.56 -25.01 25.88
N GLN A 215 4.17 -23.86 26.39
CA GLN A 215 3.85 -23.66 27.82
C GLN A 215 2.61 -24.44 28.30
N SER A 216 1.73 -24.86 27.41
CA SER A 216 0.52 -25.60 27.76
C SER A 216 0.75 -27.09 28.03
N PHE A 217 1.91 -27.61 27.68
CA PHE A 217 2.30 -28.99 27.91
C PHE A 217 3.16 -29.14 29.19
N PRO A 218 3.18 -30.32 29.83
CA PRO A 218 4.03 -30.56 31.00
C PRO A 218 5.53 -30.35 30.73
N THR A 219 5.97 -30.65 29.48
CA THR A 219 7.37 -30.48 29.05
C THR A 219 7.42 -29.97 27.61
N GLU A 220 8.49 -29.29 27.27
CA GLU A 220 8.77 -28.84 25.89
C GLU A 220 8.83 -30.04 24.93
N ARG A 221 9.41 -31.15 25.34
CA ARG A 221 9.46 -32.41 24.55
C ARG A 221 8.04 -32.91 24.19
N GLU A 222 7.12 -32.90 25.15
CA GLU A 222 5.74 -33.32 24.87
C GLU A 222 5.02 -32.39 23.93
N SER A 223 5.29 -31.08 24.02
CA SER A 223 4.72 -30.10 23.10
C SER A 223 5.24 -30.28 21.66
N PHE A 224 6.54 -30.49 21.48
CA PHE A 224 7.15 -30.74 20.18
C PHE A 224 6.67 -32.05 19.59
N ARG A 225 6.60 -33.11 20.41
CA ARG A 225 6.09 -34.41 19.97
C ARG A 225 4.64 -34.32 19.51
N ALA A 226 3.77 -33.66 20.24
CA ALA A 226 2.36 -33.49 19.89
C ALA A 226 2.20 -32.70 18.57
N PHE A 227 3.08 -31.71 18.31
CA PHE A 227 3.06 -30.93 17.07
C PHE A 227 3.53 -31.77 15.88
N VAL A 228 4.64 -32.47 16.02
CA VAL A 228 5.21 -33.36 15.00
C VAL A 228 4.26 -34.51 14.66
N ASP A 229 3.63 -35.13 15.66
CA ASP A 229 2.63 -36.18 15.45
C ASP A 229 1.39 -35.69 14.68
N THR A 230 1.09 -34.38 14.73
CA THR A 230 -0.05 -33.77 14.03
C THR A 230 0.29 -33.32 12.62
N TYR A 231 1.47 -32.72 12.42
CA TYR A 231 1.82 -32.03 11.17
C TYR A 231 2.94 -32.73 10.35
N GLY A 232 3.60 -33.74 10.92
CA GLY A 232 4.67 -34.49 10.24
C GLY A 232 5.76 -33.58 9.73
N ASP A 233 6.19 -33.80 8.47
CA ASP A 233 7.28 -33.07 7.80
C ASP A 233 6.97 -31.57 7.59
N GLU A 234 5.72 -31.13 7.69
CA GLU A 234 5.34 -29.71 7.63
C GLU A 234 5.59 -28.95 8.95
N SER A 235 6.15 -29.62 9.95
CA SER A 235 6.36 -29.03 11.27
C SER A 235 7.44 -27.95 11.27
N THR A 236 7.08 -26.75 11.74
CA THR A 236 8.02 -25.69 12.10
C THR A 236 7.89 -25.43 13.60
N LEU A 237 8.91 -25.76 14.38
CA LEU A 237 8.90 -25.69 15.83
C LEU A 237 9.44 -24.35 16.36
N LEU A 238 8.80 -23.78 17.37
CA LEU A 238 9.27 -22.59 18.08
C LEU A 238 10.18 -23.03 19.23
N ILE A 239 11.49 -22.78 19.13
CA ILE A 239 12.50 -23.41 19.96
C ILE A 239 13.08 -22.53 21.06
N ASP A 240 12.65 -21.29 21.15
CA ASP A 240 13.20 -20.30 22.09
C ASP A 240 12.25 -19.96 23.27
N THR A 241 11.38 -20.91 23.62
CA THR A 241 10.47 -20.72 24.77
C THR A 241 11.22 -20.69 26.08
N TYR A 242 12.29 -21.47 26.22
CA TYR A 242 13.12 -21.56 27.42
C TYR A 242 14.59 -21.32 27.13
N ASP A 243 15.24 -22.20 26.36
CA ASP A 243 16.62 -22.09 25.93
C ASP A 243 16.70 -22.49 24.46
N THR A 244 17.14 -21.58 23.61
CA THR A 244 17.11 -21.74 22.16
C THR A 244 17.98 -22.91 21.67
N VAL A 245 19.19 -23.07 22.22
CA VAL A 245 20.13 -24.12 21.81
C VAL A 245 19.64 -25.48 22.28
N ALA A 246 19.24 -25.59 23.53
CA ALA A 246 18.64 -26.82 24.07
C ALA A 246 17.33 -27.18 23.35
N GLY A 247 16.53 -26.19 23.00
CA GLY A 247 15.30 -26.36 22.20
C GLY A 247 15.57 -26.90 20.80
N ALA A 248 16.64 -26.43 20.13
CA ALA A 248 17.07 -26.96 18.83
C ALA A 248 17.52 -28.43 18.92
N GLU A 249 18.34 -28.76 19.93
CA GLU A 249 18.76 -30.14 20.17
C GLU A 249 17.55 -31.05 20.42
N LEU A 250 16.63 -30.59 21.27
CA LEU A 250 15.39 -31.32 21.59
C LEU A 250 14.49 -31.49 20.36
N ALA A 251 14.35 -30.47 19.52
CA ALA A 251 13.58 -30.54 18.27
C ALA A 251 14.13 -31.62 17.32
N GLY A 252 15.46 -31.66 17.16
CA GLY A 252 16.13 -32.69 16.36
C GLY A 252 16.00 -34.10 16.95
N GLU A 253 16.02 -34.25 18.28
CA GLU A 253 15.74 -35.55 18.93
C GLU A 253 14.32 -36.03 18.67
N VAL A 254 13.34 -35.16 18.90
CA VAL A 254 11.92 -35.48 18.72
C VAL A 254 11.60 -35.84 17.25
N ALA A 255 12.16 -35.08 16.29
CA ALA A 255 11.98 -35.36 14.88
C ALA A 255 12.54 -36.75 14.49
N ARG A 256 13.76 -37.05 14.95
CA ARG A 256 14.43 -38.34 14.70
C ARG A 256 13.65 -39.50 15.32
N GLU A 257 13.14 -39.36 16.57
CA GLU A 257 12.32 -40.36 17.22
C GLU A 257 10.98 -40.59 16.50
N ALA A 258 10.43 -39.54 15.88
CA ALA A 258 9.20 -39.60 15.10
C ALA A 258 9.42 -40.11 13.66
N GLY A 259 10.67 -40.11 13.16
CA GLY A 259 10.97 -40.43 11.78
C GLY A 259 10.47 -39.36 10.81
N VAL A 260 10.56 -38.09 11.20
CA VAL A 260 10.07 -36.91 10.47
C VAL A 260 11.24 -36.00 10.13
N ASP A 261 11.25 -35.44 8.92
CA ASP A 261 12.15 -34.37 8.51
C ASP A 261 11.47 -33.04 8.79
N LEU A 262 11.98 -32.29 9.78
CA LEU A 262 11.40 -30.99 10.15
C LEU A 262 11.50 -30.02 8.98
N ARG A 263 10.39 -29.38 8.64
CA ARG A 263 10.42 -28.26 7.71
C ARG A 263 11.31 -27.12 8.22
N GLY A 264 11.22 -26.78 9.52
CA GLY A 264 12.05 -25.75 10.08
C GLY A 264 11.88 -25.52 11.56
N VAL A 265 12.61 -24.53 12.04
CA VAL A 265 12.51 -23.99 13.40
C VAL A 265 12.39 -22.46 13.38
N ARG A 266 11.77 -21.89 14.42
CA ARG A 266 11.61 -20.45 14.56
C ARG A 266 12.27 -19.92 15.81
N LEU A 267 12.98 -18.79 15.64
CA LEU A 267 13.60 -17.99 16.67
C LEU A 267 12.89 -16.64 16.76
N ASP A 268 12.50 -16.22 17.97
CA ASP A 268 11.75 -14.98 18.21
C ASP A 268 12.42 -14.06 19.23
N SER A 269 13.57 -14.44 19.82
CA SER A 269 14.24 -13.71 20.90
C SER A 269 15.75 -13.97 20.99
N GLY A 270 16.45 -13.09 21.71
CA GLY A 270 17.88 -13.19 22.00
C GLY A 270 18.77 -12.54 20.92
N ASP A 271 20.05 -12.90 20.93
CA ASP A 271 21.00 -12.54 19.84
C ASP A 271 20.77 -13.44 18.65
N LEU A 272 19.81 -13.03 17.80
CA LEU A 272 19.31 -13.85 16.71
C LEU A 272 20.39 -14.23 15.69
N ALA A 273 21.37 -13.36 15.40
CA ALA A 273 22.45 -13.64 14.47
C ALA A 273 23.40 -14.73 14.99
N THR A 274 23.74 -14.68 16.28
CA THR A 274 24.57 -15.71 16.93
C THR A 274 23.80 -17.02 17.09
N LEU A 275 22.58 -16.95 17.64
CA LEU A 275 21.74 -18.13 17.89
C LEU A 275 21.39 -18.89 16.63
N SER A 276 21.11 -18.18 15.52
CA SER A 276 20.76 -18.83 14.25
C SER A 276 21.89 -19.72 13.70
N LYS A 277 23.16 -19.32 13.87
CA LYS A 277 24.33 -20.13 13.50
C LYS A 277 24.39 -21.40 14.34
N GLU A 278 24.26 -21.25 15.66
CA GLU A 278 24.30 -22.38 16.59
C GLU A 278 23.15 -23.37 16.35
N VAL A 279 21.98 -22.86 15.96
CA VAL A 279 20.81 -23.68 15.58
C VAL A 279 21.04 -24.39 14.28
N HIS A 280 21.54 -23.71 13.24
CA HIS A 280 21.85 -24.31 11.95
C HIS A 280 22.93 -25.41 12.04
N GLU A 281 23.96 -25.24 12.90
CA GLU A 281 24.94 -26.29 13.14
C GLU A 281 24.33 -27.58 13.70
N ARG A 282 23.23 -27.49 14.45
CA ARG A 282 22.54 -28.62 15.08
C ARG A 282 21.45 -29.22 14.19
N LEU A 283 20.85 -28.39 13.33
CA LEU A 283 19.74 -28.73 12.46
C LEU A 283 20.02 -28.23 11.03
N PRO A 284 21.06 -28.77 10.34
CA PRO A 284 21.51 -28.25 9.06
C PRO A 284 20.49 -28.45 7.92
N ASP A 285 19.56 -29.39 8.07
CA ASP A 285 18.54 -29.73 7.07
C ASP A 285 17.19 -29.04 7.33
N ALA A 286 17.03 -28.30 8.43
CA ALA A 286 15.79 -27.59 8.79
C ALA A 286 15.92 -26.10 8.49
N ASP A 287 14.89 -25.51 7.88
CA ASP A 287 14.83 -24.07 7.67
C ASP A 287 14.88 -23.30 8.99
N VAL A 288 15.67 -22.23 9.03
CA VAL A 288 15.74 -21.32 10.17
C VAL A 288 14.90 -20.07 9.87
N PHE A 289 13.80 -19.89 10.60
CA PHE A 289 12.91 -18.77 10.45
C PHE A 289 13.07 -17.77 11.63
N VAL A 290 13.41 -16.51 11.31
CA VAL A 290 13.69 -15.49 12.32
C VAL A 290 12.57 -14.46 12.38
N SER A 291 12.05 -14.21 13.56
CA SER A 291 11.01 -13.21 13.82
C SER A 291 11.39 -12.30 14.99
N SER A 292 10.47 -11.41 15.40
CA SER A 292 10.70 -10.37 16.41
C SER A 292 11.54 -9.17 15.96
N GLY A 293 10.93 -8.00 16.01
CA GLY A 293 11.59 -6.72 15.78
C GLY A 293 12.12 -6.47 14.37
N MET A 294 11.85 -7.38 13.41
CA MET A 294 12.37 -7.32 12.05
C MET A 294 11.86 -6.11 11.27
N ASP A 295 12.79 -5.36 10.69
CA ASP A 295 12.59 -4.35 9.66
C ASP A 295 13.78 -4.37 8.69
N GLU A 296 13.82 -3.51 7.66
CA GLU A 296 14.91 -3.50 6.69
C GLU A 296 16.28 -3.27 7.29
N TYR A 297 16.36 -2.52 8.40
CA TYR A 297 17.63 -2.22 9.08
C TYR A 297 18.12 -3.43 9.88
N THR A 298 17.23 -4.03 10.68
CA THR A 298 17.57 -5.20 11.49
C THR A 298 17.83 -6.44 10.65
N ILE A 299 17.10 -6.62 9.53
CA ILE A 299 17.39 -7.69 8.56
C ILE A 299 18.79 -7.51 7.97
N ARG A 300 19.12 -6.28 7.55
CA ARG A 300 20.46 -5.97 7.02
C ARG A 300 21.57 -6.22 8.05
N GLU A 301 21.37 -5.78 9.29
CA GLU A 301 22.33 -6.01 10.38
C GLU A 301 22.53 -7.50 10.65
N PHE A 302 21.42 -8.28 10.68
CA PHE A 302 21.46 -9.72 10.85
C PHE A 302 22.28 -10.40 9.74
N LEU A 303 22.03 -10.06 8.48
CA LEU A 303 22.73 -10.62 7.33
C LEU A 303 24.23 -10.24 7.36
N ARG A 304 24.57 -8.99 7.67
CA ARG A 304 25.96 -8.51 7.78
C ARG A 304 26.73 -9.10 8.96
N SER A 305 26.00 -9.64 9.94
CA SER A 305 26.58 -10.37 11.08
C SER A 305 26.71 -11.87 10.80
N ASP A 306 26.62 -12.28 9.52
CA ASP A 306 26.65 -13.68 9.07
C ASP A 306 25.56 -14.54 9.75
N GLY A 307 24.43 -13.98 10.12
CA GLY A 307 23.28 -14.73 10.63
C GLY A 307 22.72 -15.67 9.57
N VAL A 308 22.31 -16.86 9.97
CA VAL A 308 21.75 -17.90 9.08
C VAL A 308 20.23 -17.91 9.20
N ALA A 309 19.53 -17.58 8.10
CA ALA A 309 18.08 -17.66 8.05
C ALA A 309 17.60 -17.98 6.63
N ASP A 310 16.56 -18.79 6.52
CA ASP A 310 15.83 -19.11 5.29
C ASP A 310 14.62 -18.17 5.13
N GLY A 311 14.18 -17.55 6.24
CA GLY A 311 13.09 -16.59 6.19
C GLY A 311 13.00 -15.66 7.38
N PHE A 312 12.31 -14.55 7.16
CA PHE A 312 12.03 -13.53 8.17
C PHE A 312 10.53 -13.27 8.31
N GLY A 313 10.10 -13.02 9.56
CA GLY A 313 8.72 -12.67 9.90
C GLY A 313 8.56 -11.26 10.46
N PRO A 314 8.68 -10.20 9.62
CA PRO A 314 8.38 -8.83 10.06
C PRO A 314 6.93 -8.69 10.52
N GLY A 315 6.73 -7.94 11.60
CA GLY A 315 5.41 -7.71 12.19
C GLY A 315 5.08 -6.23 12.27
N THR A 316 5.16 -5.63 13.46
CA THR A 316 4.75 -4.26 13.75
C THR A 316 5.39 -3.23 12.81
N ALA A 317 6.70 -3.34 12.55
CA ALA A 317 7.42 -2.38 11.73
C ALA A 317 6.91 -2.33 10.29
N LEU A 318 6.50 -3.49 9.73
CA LEU A 318 5.89 -3.62 8.41
C LEU A 318 4.49 -3.02 8.39
N THR A 319 3.57 -3.58 9.18
CA THR A 319 2.13 -3.32 9.07
C THR A 319 1.74 -1.90 9.47
N THR A 320 2.60 -1.20 10.25
CA THR A 320 2.39 0.20 10.66
C THR A 320 3.33 1.18 9.95
N SER A 321 4.24 0.68 9.09
CA SER A 321 5.36 1.48 8.56
C SER A 321 5.98 2.37 9.65
N ARG A 322 6.36 1.74 10.77
CA ARG A 322 6.62 2.37 12.07
C ARG A 322 7.52 3.61 12.04
N ASP A 323 8.52 3.63 11.19
CA ASP A 323 9.48 4.72 11.03
C ASP A 323 8.98 5.87 10.14
N ALA A 324 7.91 5.62 9.36
CA ALA A 324 7.25 6.60 8.51
C ALA A 324 5.75 6.22 8.40
N PRO A 325 4.92 6.57 9.41
CA PRO A 325 3.56 6.03 9.54
C PRO A 325 2.52 6.71 8.64
N SER A 326 2.86 7.78 7.92
CA SER A 326 1.99 8.49 6.99
C SER A 326 2.71 8.83 5.68
N LEU A 327 2.00 8.74 4.55
CA LEU A 327 2.43 9.21 3.24
C LEU A 327 2.02 10.67 3.00
N ASP A 328 0.97 11.12 3.69
CA ASP A 328 0.34 12.43 3.53
C ASP A 328 -0.04 12.77 2.06
N PRO A 329 -0.72 11.86 1.35
CA PRO A 329 -1.15 12.14 0.00
C PRO A 329 -2.20 13.26 -0.01
N VAL A 330 -2.36 13.91 -1.15
CA VAL A 330 -3.34 14.97 -1.36
C VAL A 330 -4.16 14.69 -2.61
N TYR A 331 -5.43 15.09 -2.58
CA TYR A 331 -6.35 15.06 -3.70
C TYR A 331 -6.76 16.48 -4.04
N LYS A 332 -6.40 16.99 -5.22
CA LYS A 332 -6.53 18.41 -5.51
C LYS A 332 -7.20 18.66 -6.84
N LEU A 333 -8.15 19.62 -6.84
CA LEU A 333 -8.72 20.19 -8.06
C LEU A 333 -7.60 20.84 -8.89
N VAL A 334 -7.39 20.34 -10.10
CA VAL A 334 -6.33 20.78 -11.01
C VAL A 334 -6.88 21.41 -12.28
N ALA A 335 -8.13 21.14 -12.64
CA ALA A 335 -8.84 21.81 -13.72
C ALA A 335 -10.35 21.76 -13.47
N VAL A 336 -11.06 22.76 -14.02
CA VAL A 336 -12.53 22.85 -13.94
C VAL A 336 -13.07 23.58 -15.15
N GLU A 337 -14.20 23.14 -15.69
CA GLU A 337 -14.90 23.83 -16.75
C GLU A 337 -15.46 25.17 -16.22
N ARG A 338 -15.34 26.22 -17.05
CA ARG A 338 -15.83 27.56 -16.71
C ARG A 338 -16.75 28.08 -17.80
N GLU A 339 -17.82 28.70 -17.39
CA GLU A 339 -18.81 29.29 -18.31
C GLU A 339 -18.15 30.27 -19.28
N GLY A 340 -18.37 30.07 -20.57
CA GLY A 340 -17.81 30.89 -21.65
C GLY A 340 -16.34 30.57 -22.02
N GLU A 341 -15.69 29.67 -21.32
CA GLU A 341 -14.34 29.17 -21.68
C GLU A 341 -14.48 27.73 -22.18
N GLY A 342 -13.99 27.42 -23.37
CA GLY A 342 -14.13 26.07 -23.95
C GLY A 342 -13.27 25.02 -23.21
N GLY A 343 -13.90 23.95 -22.70
CA GLY A 343 -13.22 22.82 -22.04
C GLY A 343 -12.67 23.13 -20.65
N LEU A 344 -11.96 22.15 -20.08
CA LEU A 344 -11.38 22.26 -18.75
C LEU A 344 -10.31 23.37 -18.68
N GLN A 345 -10.47 24.27 -17.73
CA GLN A 345 -9.52 25.35 -17.46
C GLN A 345 -8.61 24.97 -16.28
N PRO A 346 -7.29 25.14 -16.43
CA PRO A 346 -6.34 24.86 -15.34
C PRO A 346 -6.69 25.61 -14.05
N SER A 347 -6.60 24.91 -12.92
CA SER A 347 -6.88 25.44 -11.60
C SER A 347 -5.74 25.10 -10.63
N MET A 348 -5.43 26.01 -9.73
CA MET A 348 -4.49 25.79 -8.63
C MET A 348 -4.82 26.67 -7.45
N LYS A 349 -4.43 26.22 -6.25
CA LYS A 349 -4.45 27.03 -5.04
C LYS A 349 -3.12 27.77 -4.89
N LEU A 350 -3.17 29.08 -4.61
CA LEU A 350 -1.99 29.82 -4.15
C LEU A 350 -1.72 29.44 -2.67
N SER A 351 -0.54 28.90 -2.42
CA SER A 351 -0.07 28.60 -1.05
C SER A 351 1.43 28.84 -1.00
N SER A 352 1.90 29.54 0.01
CA SER A 352 3.34 29.70 0.23
C SER A 352 4.01 28.34 0.47
N GLY A 353 5.03 28.02 -0.33
CA GLY A 353 5.84 26.81 -0.18
C GLY A 353 5.22 25.49 -0.65
N LYS A 354 3.98 25.50 -1.20
CA LYS A 354 3.32 24.27 -1.70
C LYS A 354 2.88 24.47 -3.16
N VAL A 355 3.54 23.77 -4.07
CA VAL A 355 3.17 23.80 -5.49
C VAL A 355 2.08 22.76 -5.75
N THR A 356 1.04 23.17 -6.49
CA THR A 356 0.09 22.28 -7.17
C THR A 356 0.21 22.57 -8.66
N TYR A 357 0.68 21.59 -9.43
CA TYR A 357 0.74 21.76 -10.87
C TYR A 357 -0.66 21.71 -11.47
N PRO A 358 -1.09 22.73 -12.22
CA PRO A 358 -2.44 22.81 -12.77
C PRO A 358 -2.64 21.90 -13.99
N GLY A 359 -3.89 21.62 -14.32
CA GLY A 359 -4.29 20.81 -15.47
C GLY A 359 -4.10 19.32 -15.28
N GLU A 360 -4.66 18.53 -16.20
CA GLU A 360 -4.40 17.09 -16.30
C GLU A 360 -2.95 16.85 -16.77
N LYS A 361 -2.31 15.82 -16.24
CA LYS A 361 -0.88 15.57 -16.41
C LYS A 361 -0.57 14.24 -17.09
N ARG A 362 0.64 14.14 -17.57
CA ARG A 362 1.34 12.89 -17.89
C ARG A 362 2.63 12.79 -17.09
N VAL A 363 3.07 11.57 -16.83
CA VAL A 363 4.37 11.26 -16.23
C VAL A 363 5.13 10.38 -17.21
N GLY A 364 6.11 10.97 -17.91
CA GLY A 364 6.91 10.23 -18.88
C GLY A 364 8.17 9.66 -18.22
N ARG A 365 8.25 8.36 -18.00
CA ARG A 365 9.44 7.69 -17.46
C ARG A 365 10.45 7.40 -18.54
N VAL A 366 11.67 7.91 -18.37
CA VAL A 366 12.80 7.70 -19.28
C VAL A 366 13.69 6.58 -18.75
N GLU A 367 13.94 5.60 -19.61
CA GLU A 367 14.77 4.43 -19.33
C GLU A 367 15.99 4.40 -20.25
N ALA A 368 17.11 3.92 -19.74
CA ALA A 368 18.30 3.63 -20.52
C ALA A 368 18.94 2.33 -19.98
N ASP A 369 19.21 1.40 -20.86
CA ASP A 369 19.86 0.10 -20.56
C ASP A 369 19.14 -0.68 -19.43
N GLY A 370 17.78 -0.57 -19.36
CA GLY A 370 16.95 -1.22 -18.35
C GLY A 370 16.92 -0.54 -16.98
N ALA A 371 17.58 0.61 -16.83
CA ALA A 371 17.55 1.45 -15.63
C ALA A 371 16.71 2.71 -15.82
N TYR A 372 16.03 3.15 -14.78
CA TYR A 372 15.33 4.43 -14.75
C TYR A 372 16.33 5.58 -14.61
N VAL A 373 16.18 6.60 -15.45
CA VAL A 373 17.09 7.74 -15.48
C VAL A 373 16.46 8.97 -14.83
N HIS A 374 15.28 9.36 -15.29
CA HIS A 374 14.48 10.45 -14.74
C HIS A 374 13.05 10.35 -15.24
N ASP A 375 12.14 11.04 -14.57
CA ASP A 375 10.77 11.21 -15.02
C ASP A 375 10.53 12.64 -15.50
N VAL A 376 9.55 12.82 -16.39
CA VAL A 376 9.13 14.13 -16.90
C VAL A 376 7.64 14.30 -16.62
N LEU A 377 7.34 15.21 -15.71
CA LEU A 377 5.97 15.65 -15.41
C LEU A 377 5.58 16.74 -16.42
N GLY A 378 4.63 16.45 -17.29
CA GLY A 378 4.15 17.34 -18.32
C GLY A 378 2.63 17.45 -18.33
N LYS A 379 2.09 18.29 -19.22
CA LYS A 379 0.65 18.36 -19.48
C LYS A 379 0.22 17.08 -20.21
N ARG A 380 -1.02 16.66 -20.00
CA ARG A 380 -1.59 15.43 -20.59
C ARG A 380 -1.46 15.36 -22.10
N ASP A 381 -1.70 16.48 -22.78
CA ASP A 381 -1.68 16.63 -24.24
C ASP A 381 -0.30 17.00 -24.81
N GLU A 382 0.70 17.20 -23.95
CA GLU A 382 2.05 17.58 -24.35
C GLU A 382 2.85 16.36 -24.81
N ALA A 383 3.42 16.44 -26.00
CA ALA A 383 4.39 15.44 -26.42
C ALA A 383 5.66 15.52 -25.56
N GLY A 384 6.14 14.40 -25.08
CA GLY A 384 7.32 14.37 -24.20
C GLY A 384 8.01 13.01 -24.21
N PRO A 385 9.24 12.94 -23.69
CA PRO A 385 10.01 11.71 -23.63
C PRO A 385 9.39 10.69 -22.68
N GLY A 386 9.78 9.44 -22.87
CA GLY A 386 9.41 8.34 -22.00
C GLY A 386 8.00 7.82 -22.18
N ARG A 387 7.75 6.65 -21.58
CA ARG A 387 6.42 6.03 -21.49
C ARG A 387 5.58 6.80 -20.48
N ASP A 388 4.35 7.15 -20.84
CA ASP A 388 3.38 7.69 -19.88
C ASP A 388 2.99 6.61 -18.87
N LEU A 389 3.10 6.91 -17.58
CA LEU A 389 2.77 6.00 -16.50
C LEU A 389 1.27 5.98 -16.17
N LEU A 390 0.52 7.05 -16.52
CA LEU A 390 -0.91 7.16 -16.26
C LEU A 390 -1.70 6.45 -17.36
N GLU A 391 -2.29 5.32 -17.03
CA GLU A 391 -3.11 4.52 -17.94
C GLU A 391 -4.61 4.73 -17.64
N PRO A 392 -5.51 4.72 -18.66
CA PRO A 392 -6.94 4.77 -18.42
C PRO A 392 -7.40 3.48 -17.73
N VAL A 393 -8.07 3.60 -16.59
CA VAL A 393 -8.59 2.47 -15.81
C VAL A 393 -10.11 2.47 -15.72
N VAL A 394 -10.76 3.65 -15.82
CA VAL A 394 -12.22 3.82 -15.93
C VAL A 394 -12.52 4.82 -17.03
N ARG A 395 -13.55 4.58 -17.84
CA ARG A 395 -14.10 5.52 -18.82
C ARG A 395 -15.62 5.54 -18.72
N ALA A 396 -16.18 6.74 -18.64
CA ALA A 396 -17.61 6.96 -18.51
C ALA A 396 -18.24 6.06 -17.42
N GLY A 397 -17.60 5.96 -16.27
CA GLY A 397 -18.02 5.14 -15.13
C GLY A 397 -17.69 3.63 -15.25
N GLU A 398 -17.29 3.16 -16.42
CA GLU A 398 -17.04 1.73 -16.64
C GLU A 398 -15.56 1.39 -16.57
N ARG A 399 -15.21 0.33 -15.85
CA ARG A 399 -13.84 -0.17 -15.80
C ARG A 399 -13.36 -0.65 -17.17
N VAL A 400 -12.21 -0.15 -17.62
CA VAL A 400 -11.62 -0.49 -18.93
C VAL A 400 -10.28 -1.21 -18.81
N SER A 401 -9.67 -1.24 -17.62
CA SER A 401 -8.45 -1.98 -17.35
C SER A 401 -8.74 -3.42 -16.95
N ALA A 402 -7.87 -4.35 -17.38
CA ALA A 402 -7.86 -5.68 -16.79
C ALA A 402 -7.43 -5.60 -15.32
N SER A 403 -7.94 -6.52 -14.49
CA SER A 403 -7.42 -6.72 -13.12
C SER A 403 -6.17 -7.59 -13.20
N PRO A 404 -4.97 -7.06 -12.95
CA PRO A 404 -3.79 -7.90 -12.86
C PRO A 404 -3.89 -8.79 -11.61
N THR A 405 -3.30 -9.97 -11.68
CA THR A 405 -3.14 -10.83 -10.50
C THR A 405 -2.15 -10.20 -9.51
N LEU A 406 -2.24 -10.56 -8.23
CA LEU A 406 -1.28 -10.07 -7.24
C LEU A 406 0.16 -10.49 -7.56
N ASP A 407 0.36 -11.66 -8.16
CA ASP A 407 1.69 -12.11 -8.62
C ASP A 407 2.26 -11.20 -9.70
N GLU A 408 1.44 -10.79 -10.67
CA GLU A 408 1.83 -9.84 -11.72
C GLU A 408 2.18 -8.47 -11.14
N ILE A 409 1.41 -7.99 -10.15
CA ILE A 409 1.69 -6.74 -9.45
C ILE A 409 2.99 -6.85 -8.65
N ARG A 410 3.18 -7.93 -7.91
CA ARG A 410 4.39 -8.23 -7.14
C ARG A 410 5.64 -8.25 -8.03
N GLU A 411 5.59 -8.92 -9.17
CA GLU A 411 6.70 -8.95 -10.13
C GLU A 411 6.94 -7.56 -10.76
N THR A 412 5.88 -6.79 -10.98
CA THR A 412 5.98 -5.40 -11.43
C THR A 412 6.72 -4.55 -10.40
N THR A 413 6.38 -4.68 -9.11
CA THR A 413 7.09 -4.00 -8.02
C THR A 413 8.57 -4.34 -8.04
N ARG A 414 8.88 -5.64 -8.08
CA ARG A 414 10.26 -6.14 -8.07
C ARG A 414 11.09 -5.59 -9.24
N ARG A 415 10.52 -5.61 -10.45
CA ARG A 415 11.15 -5.07 -11.64
C ARG A 415 11.38 -3.55 -11.50
N ASN A 416 10.36 -2.80 -11.09
CA ASN A 416 10.45 -1.34 -10.92
C ASN A 416 11.51 -0.94 -9.90
N VAL A 417 11.54 -1.60 -8.73
CA VAL A 417 12.54 -1.31 -7.69
C VAL A 417 13.95 -1.64 -8.18
N ARG A 418 14.15 -2.77 -8.86
CA ARG A 418 15.46 -3.15 -9.42
C ARG A 418 15.95 -2.18 -10.50
N SER A 419 15.06 -1.56 -11.25
CA SER A 419 15.40 -0.57 -12.28
C SER A 419 15.78 0.80 -11.71
N LEU A 420 15.55 1.05 -10.40
CA LEU A 420 15.98 2.29 -9.75
C LEU A 420 17.51 2.33 -9.58
N PRO A 421 18.12 3.54 -9.69
CA PRO A 421 19.52 3.72 -9.32
C PRO A 421 19.81 3.20 -7.92
N PRO A 422 20.95 2.53 -7.68
CA PRO A 422 21.29 1.96 -6.37
C PRO A 422 21.24 2.97 -5.22
N ALA A 423 21.63 4.23 -5.46
CA ALA A 423 21.57 5.29 -4.47
C ALA A 423 20.14 5.62 -4.02
N VAL A 424 19.15 5.56 -4.92
CA VAL A 424 17.72 5.81 -4.60
C VAL A 424 17.16 4.70 -3.70
N ARG A 425 17.72 3.49 -3.79
CA ARG A 425 17.32 2.33 -2.98
C ARG A 425 18.04 2.22 -1.63
N ASP A 426 18.96 3.15 -1.32
CA ASP A 426 19.61 3.16 -0.01
C ASP A 426 18.57 3.33 1.10
N ILE A 427 18.68 2.51 2.16
CA ILE A 427 17.68 2.50 3.23
C ILE A 427 17.95 3.53 4.33
N GLU A 428 19.15 4.08 4.44
CA GLU A 428 19.51 5.07 5.46
C GLU A 428 19.53 6.49 4.89
N GLU A 429 20.24 6.67 3.76
CA GLU A 429 20.45 7.95 3.12
C GLU A 429 20.09 7.84 1.62
N PRO A 430 18.81 7.67 1.29
CA PRO A 430 18.41 7.51 -0.10
C PRO A 430 18.75 8.74 -0.95
N GLY A 431 19.35 8.49 -2.08
CA GLY A 431 19.61 9.52 -3.08
C GLY A 431 18.30 10.03 -3.71
N THR A 432 18.36 11.24 -4.27
CA THR A 432 17.22 11.85 -4.96
C THR A 432 17.10 11.30 -6.37
N TYR A 433 15.90 10.89 -6.77
CA TYR A 433 15.55 10.61 -8.16
C TYR A 433 15.07 11.89 -8.84
N GLU A 434 15.50 12.12 -10.07
CA GLU A 434 15.19 13.36 -10.78
C GLU A 434 13.80 13.29 -11.41
N VAL A 435 12.92 14.23 -11.04
CA VAL A 435 11.64 14.50 -11.71
C VAL A 435 11.73 15.90 -12.35
N ARG A 436 11.71 15.95 -13.66
CA ARG A 436 11.74 17.20 -14.44
C ARG A 436 10.33 17.68 -14.73
N VAL A 437 10.12 18.98 -14.67
CA VAL A 437 8.86 19.59 -15.12
C VAL A 437 9.05 20.07 -16.55
N SER A 438 8.10 19.74 -17.43
CA SER A 438 8.16 20.20 -18.83
C SER A 438 8.05 21.73 -18.92
N ASP A 439 8.63 22.30 -19.98
CA ASP A 439 8.56 23.74 -20.23
C ASP A 439 7.09 24.21 -20.36
N GLY A 440 6.24 23.39 -21.00
CA GLY A 440 4.81 23.69 -21.16
C GLY A 440 4.06 23.77 -19.84
N LEU A 441 4.26 22.79 -18.94
CA LEU A 441 3.65 22.78 -17.61
C LEU A 441 4.19 23.88 -16.71
N ALA A 442 5.50 24.14 -16.76
CA ALA A 442 6.13 25.22 -15.99
C ALA A 442 5.57 26.59 -16.41
N ALA A 443 5.51 26.86 -17.73
CA ALA A 443 4.97 28.10 -18.27
C ALA A 443 3.47 28.29 -17.94
N GLU A 444 2.67 27.22 -17.94
CA GLU A 444 1.25 27.27 -17.57
C GLU A 444 1.08 27.57 -16.09
N THR A 445 1.87 26.92 -15.24
CA THR A 445 1.87 27.15 -13.79
C THR A 445 2.17 28.61 -13.46
N GLU A 446 3.20 29.18 -14.09
CA GLU A 446 3.60 30.57 -13.84
C GLU A 446 2.56 31.58 -14.36
N ARG A 447 1.98 31.32 -15.55
CA ARG A 447 0.89 32.18 -16.08
C ARG A 447 -0.32 32.18 -15.15
N LEU A 448 -0.69 31.01 -14.63
CA LEU A 448 -1.85 30.89 -13.73
C LEU A 448 -1.55 31.55 -12.39
N ARG A 449 -0.35 31.38 -11.84
CA ARG A 449 0.09 32.05 -10.60
C ARG A 449 -0.04 33.57 -10.73
N THR A 450 0.57 34.14 -11.76
CA THR A 450 0.52 35.59 -12.03
C THR A 450 -0.93 36.09 -12.18
N ARG A 451 -1.80 35.32 -12.85
CA ARG A 451 -3.22 35.68 -13.00
C ARG A 451 -3.97 35.70 -11.66
N LEU A 452 -3.69 34.71 -10.78
CA LEU A 452 -4.35 34.62 -9.49
C LEU A 452 -3.87 35.71 -8.51
N GLU A 453 -2.58 36.00 -8.48
CA GLU A 453 -2.01 37.10 -7.67
C GLU A 453 -2.64 38.45 -8.01
N ARG A 454 -2.87 38.73 -9.30
CA ARG A 454 -3.56 39.97 -9.73
C ARG A 454 -5.05 40.04 -9.40
N ARG A 455 -5.70 38.91 -9.07
CA ARG A 455 -7.13 38.90 -8.67
C ARG A 455 -7.32 39.17 -7.17
N GLU A 456 -6.28 38.97 -6.38
CA GLU A 456 -6.27 39.26 -4.94
C GLU A 456 -5.88 40.71 -4.64
N GLU A 457 -5.35 41.46 -5.62
CA GLU A 457 -5.15 42.94 -5.58
C GLU A 457 -6.42 43.68 -6.04
#